data_e4abd74596bcb1800234e37c9812b72f
#
_entry.id   e4abd74596bcb1800234e37c9812b72f
#
_cell.length_a   1.000
_cell.length_b   1.000
_cell.length_c   1.000
_cell.angle_alpha   90.00
_cell.angle_beta   90.00
_cell.angle_gamma   90.00
#
_symmetry.space_group_name_H-M   'P 1'
#
loop_
_entity.id
_entity.type
_entity.pdbx_description
1 polymer ?
#
loop_
_entity_poly.entity_id
_entity_poly.type
_entity_poly.pdbx_seq_one_letter_code
_entity_poly.pdbx_strand_id
1 'polypeptide(L)'
;MRLDPVVRRQQILDAAISYFAEAGFGVQTRELSRRLGVSQPLLYRYFPSKQDLISAVFEAVFMSQWRNEWIIELQDRKVPLRERLLAFYLQYAGATYRPEWIRIYMYAGLADMDLNRDYLALVRKKLLIVMCAEFRHTFMPQAIAANLPPISAREIELLWTLHGGMFYWAIRRNIFNIKSVTPFETRTTDAIDLFLAGAREFYPQVVAQTLAGTSGAGTAAAKAPRANSKGVSGPVS
;
A
#
# COMPACT_ATOMS: atom_id res chain seq x y z
N MET A 1 -26.82 -6.53 -33.40
CA MET A 1 -26.91 -5.22 -32.72
C MET A 1 -25.52 -4.76 -32.34
N ARG A 2 -25.11 -3.55 -32.76
CA ARG A 2 -23.76 -3.02 -32.44
C ARG A 2 -23.79 -2.50 -31.00
N LEU A 3 -23.01 -3.10 -30.10
CA LEU A 3 -22.92 -2.65 -28.71
C LEU A 3 -22.33 -1.23 -28.64
N ASP A 4 -22.78 -0.47 -27.66
CA ASP A 4 -22.20 0.82 -27.34
C ASP A 4 -20.68 0.67 -27.07
N PRO A 5 -19.82 1.55 -27.61
CA PRO A 5 -18.38 1.48 -27.43
C PRO A 5 -17.92 1.46 -25.97
N VAL A 6 -18.60 2.20 -25.08
CA VAL A 6 -18.28 2.22 -23.64
C VAL A 6 -18.57 0.86 -23.01
N VAL A 7 -19.75 0.29 -23.31
CA VAL A 7 -20.12 -1.05 -22.84
C VAL A 7 -19.15 -2.11 -23.34
N ARG A 8 -18.75 -2.02 -24.62
CA ARG A 8 -17.79 -2.97 -25.20
C ARG A 8 -16.40 -2.84 -24.53
N ARG A 9 -15.94 -1.62 -24.29
CA ARG A 9 -14.68 -1.39 -23.60
C ARG A 9 -14.70 -2.01 -22.20
N GLN A 10 -15.80 -1.84 -21.45
CA GLN A 10 -15.94 -2.43 -20.12
C GLN A 10 -15.94 -3.95 -20.16
N GLN A 11 -16.67 -4.58 -21.10
CA GLN A 11 -16.66 -6.04 -21.28
C GLN A 11 -15.24 -6.59 -21.53
N ILE A 12 -14.45 -5.89 -22.35
CA ILE A 12 -13.05 -6.27 -22.61
C ILE A 12 -12.23 -6.16 -21.32
N LEU A 13 -12.41 -5.08 -20.57
CA LEU A 13 -11.69 -4.84 -19.30
C LEU A 13 -12.04 -5.91 -18.25
N ASP A 14 -13.31 -6.22 -18.06
CA ASP A 14 -13.77 -7.22 -17.08
C ASP A 14 -13.22 -8.62 -17.40
N ALA A 15 -13.20 -8.97 -18.66
CA ALA A 15 -12.63 -10.26 -19.07
C ALA A 15 -11.08 -10.27 -19.00
N ALA A 16 -10.44 -9.12 -19.22
CA ALA A 16 -9.00 -8.99 -18.99
C ALA A 16 -8.65 -9.13 -17.50
N ILE A 17 -9.44 -8.55 -16.61
CA ILE A 17 -9.29 -8.71 -15.15
C ILE A 17 -9.35 -10.20 -14.78
N SER A 18 -10.41 -10.90 -15.21
CA SER A 18 -10.58 -12.33 -14.94
C SER A 18 -9.41 -13.16 -15.50
N TYR A 19 -9.00 -12.85 -16.73
CA TYR A 19 -7.92 -13.60 -17.38
C TYR A 19 -6.55 -13.37 -16.75
N PHE A 20 -6.21 -12.13 -16.42
CA PHE A 20 -4.95 -11.83 -15.71
C PHE A 20 -4.93 -12.36 -14.27
N ALA A 21 -6.07 -12.39 -13.61
CA ALA A 21 -6.19 -13.04 -12.31
C ALA A 21 -6.00 -14.56 -12.37
N GLU A 22 -6.38 -15.19 -13.48
CA GLU A 22 -6.22 -16.63 -13.69
C GLU A 22 -4.80 -17.01 -14.12
N ALA A 23 -4.26 -16.34 -15.13
CA ALA A 23 -3.07 -16.75 -15.88
C ALA A 23 -1.87 -15.80 -15.76
N GLY A 24 -2.01 -14.67 -15.05
CA GLY A 24 -0.96 -13.65 -14.91
C GLY A 24 -0.77 -12.81 -16.18
N PHE A 25 0.26 -11.97 -16.16
CA PHE A 25 0.53 -11.00 -17.24
C PHE A 25 1.35 -11.57 -18.40
N GLY A 26 1.92 -12.78 -18.27
CA GLY A 26 2.69 -13.43 -19.32
C GLY A 26 1.88 -13.85 -20.54
N VAL A 27 0.55 -13.85 -20.43
CA VAL A 27 -0.38 -14.30 -21.46
C VAL A 27 -0.37 -13.42 -22.71
N GLN A 28 -0.65 -14.05 -23.87
CA GLN A 28 -0.71 -13.36 -25.14
C GLN A 28 -2.09 -12.71 -25.36
N THR A 29 -2.09 -11.50 -25.92
CA THR A 29 -3.34 -10.78 -26.28
C THR A 29 -4.19 -11.53 -27.31
N ARG A 30 -3.57 -12.40 -28.11
CA ARG A 30 -4.29 -13.30 -29.03
C ARG A 30 -5.22 -14.28 -28.29
N GLU A 31 -4.73 -14.85 -27.19
CA GLU A 31 -5.55 -15.76 -26.37
C GLU A 31 -6.66 -15.01 -25.66
N LEU A 32 -6.37 -13.81 -25.15
CA LEU A 32 -7.39 -12.95 -24.57
C LEU A 32 -8.49 -12.61 -25.58
N SER A 33 -8.13 -12.20 -26.80
CA SER A 33 -9.08 -11.92 -27.88
C SER A 33 -9.95 -13.14 -28.20
N ARG A 34 -9.34 -14.35 -28.23
CA ARG A 34 -10.05 -15.60 -28.45
C ARG A 34 -11.07 -15.89 -27.34
N ARG A 35 -10.71 -15.71 -26.09
CA ARG A 35 -11.62 -15.90 -24.93
C ARG A 35 -12.77 -14.90 -24.94
N LEU A 36 -12.52 -13.67 -25.37
CA LEU A 36 -13.53 -12.62 -25.50
C LEU A 36 -14.44 -12.78 -26.72
N GLY A 37 -14.12 -13.67 -27.65
CA GLY A 37 -14.83 -13.76 -28.94
C GLY A 37 -14.69 -12.48 -29.77
N VAL A 38 -13.58 -11.74 -29.64
CA VAL A 38 -13.29 -10.53 -30.39
C VAL A 38 -12.02 -10.70 -31.23
N SER A 39 -11.90 -9.96 -32.33
CA SER A 39 -10.67 -9.93 -33.12
C SER A 39 -9.57 -9.13 -32.39
N GLN A 40 -8.30 -9.46 -32.63
CA GLN A 40 -7.18 -8.66 -32.10
C GLN A 40 -7.24 -7.19 -32.54
N PRO A 41 -7.55 -6.84 -33.81
CA PRO A 41 -7.72 -5.45 -34.20
C PRO A 41 -8.81 -4.71 -33.39
N LEU A 42 -9.90 -5.42 -33.03
CA LEU A 42 -10.93 -4.83 -32.20
C LEU A 42 -10.44 -4.60 -30.75
N LEU A 43 -9.66 -5.53 -30.17
CA LEU A 43 -9.03 -5.35 -28.87
C LEU A 43 -8.11 -4.11 -28.86
N TYR A 44 -7.21 -4.01 -29.85
CA TYR A 44 -6.26 -2.89 -29.96
C TYR A 44 -6.92 -1.54 -30.29
N ARG A 45 -8.11 -1.54 -30.84
CA ARG A 45 -8.91 -0.31 -30.98
C ARG A 45 -9.29 0.31 -29.64
N TYR A 46 -9.55 -0.51 -28.62
CA TYR A 46 -9.93 -0.05 -27.27
C TYR A 46 -8.73 0.12 -26.33
N PHE A 47 -7.71 -0.70 -26.50
CA PHE A 47 -6.48 -0.70 -25.73
C PHE A 47 -5.29 -0.83 -26.70
N PRO A 48 -4.67 0.29 -27.09
CA PRO A 48 -3.67 0.34 -28.17
C PRO A 48 -2.50 -0.61 -28.01
N SER A 49 -2.14 -0.93 -26.76
CA SER A 49 -1.11 -1.90 -26.42
C SER A 49 -1.55 -2.83 -25.30
N LYS A 50 -0.79 -3.91 -25.08
CA LYS A 50 -0.97 -4.77 -23.90
C LYS A 50 -0.73 -3.99 -22.60
N GLN A 51 0.20 -3.05 -22.62
CA GLN A 51 0.50 -2.21 -21.46
C GLN A 51 -0.66 -1.30 -21.10
N ASP A 52 -1.34 -0.70 -22.10
CA ASP A 52 -2.55 0.11 -21.85
C ASP A 52 -3.66 -0.72 -21.24
N LEU A 53 -3.82 -1.97 -21.67
CA LEU A 53 -4.79 -2.88 -21.07
C LEU A 53 -4.41 -3.24 -19.62
N ILE A 54 -3.14 -3.52 -19.34
CA ILE A 54 -2.64 -3.80 -17.99
C ILE A 54 -2.85 -2.57 -17.09
N SER A 55 -2.52 -1.38 -17.56
CA SER A 55 -2.72 -0.12 -16.83
C SER A 55 -4.21 0.12 -16.51
N ALA A 56 -5.10 -0.16 -17.48
CA ALA A 56 -6.54 -0.05 -17.26
C ALA A 56 -7.07 -1.08 -16.25
N VAL A 57 -6.54 -2.30 -16.27
CA VAL A 57 -6.86 -3.33 -15.25
C VAL A 57 -6.39 -2.88 -13.87
N PHE A 58 -5.17 -2.35 -13.76
CA PHE A 58 -4.64 -1.84 -12.51
C PHE A 58 -5.49 -0.69 -11.96
N GLU A 59 -5.83 0.27 -12.79
CA GLU A 59 -6.72 1.38 -12.41
C GLU A 59 -8.07 0.86 -11.89
N ALA A 60 -8.70 -0.05 -12.63
CA ALA A 60 -10.01 -0.60 -12.27
C ALA A 60 -9.99 -1.44 -10.99
N VAL A 61 -8.92 -2.22 -10.76
CA VAL A 61 -8.83 -3.19 -9.67
C VAL A 61 -8.29 -2.54 -8.38
N PHE A 62 -7.37 -1.59 -8.50
CA PHE A 62 -6.65 -1.02 -7.36
C PHE A 62 -7.03 0.43 -7.09
N MET A 63 -6.82 1.31 -8.06
CA MET A 63 -6.90 2.75 -7.82
C MET A 63 -8.33 3.23 -7.65
N SER A 64 -9.25 2.76 -8.48
CA SER A 64 -10.68 3.12 -8.41
C SER A 64 -11.40 2.55 -7.18
N GLN A 65 -10.82 1.56 -6.51
CA GLN A 65 -11.38 1.01 -5.27
C GLN A 65 -11.02 1.84 -4.03
N TRP A 66 -10.08 2.79 -4.17
CA TRP A 66 -9.71 3.66 -3.08
C TRP A 66 -10.83 4.64 -2.73
N ARG A 67 -11.21 4.69 -1.46
CA ARG A 67 -12.27 5.58 -0.93
C ARG A 67 -11.66 6.60 0.02
N ASN A 68 -11.87 7.87 -0.26
CA ASN A 68 -11.38 8.93 0.61
C ASN A 68 -12.13 8.97 1.95
N GLU A 69 -13.36 8.48 1.98
CA GLU A 69 -14.21 8.34 3.17
C GLU A 69 -13.53 7.52 4.26
N TRP A 70 -12.79 6.47 3.90
CA TRP A 70 -12.01 5.68 4.85
C TRP A 70 -11.04 6.52 5.68
N ILE A 71 -10.45 7.51 5.06
CA ILE A 71 -9.48 8.39 5.73
C ILE A 71 -10.20 9.41 6.62
N ILE A 72 -11.34 9.93 6.17
CA ILE A 72 -12.19 10.85 6.95
C ILE A 72 -12.67 10.12 8.20
N GLU A 73 -13.21 8.92 8.07
CA GLU A 73 -13.68 8.10 9.19
C GLU A 73 -12.54 7.71 10.14
N LEU A 74 -11.37 7.38 9.60
CA LEU A 74 -10.19 7.04 10.40
C LEU A 74 -9.69 8.23 11.23
N GLN A 75 -9.92 9.47 10.78
CA GLN A 75 -9.56 10.71 11.46
C GLN A 75 -10.65 11.27 12.37
N ASP A 76 -11.85 10.68 12.42
CA ASP A 76 -12.91 11.12 13.33
C ASP A 76 -12.61 10.74 14.79
N ARG A 77 -11.94 11.64 15.47
CA ARG A 77 -11.52 11.47 16.88
C ARG A 77 -12.65 11.46 17.90
N LYS A 78 -13.91 11.66 17.47
CA LYS A 78 -15.09 11.44 18.33
C LYS A 78 -15.33 9.95 18.57
N VAL A 79 -14.82 9.09 17.69
CA VAL A 79 -14.88 7.64 17.77
C VAL A 79 -13.54 7.10 18.29
N PRO A 80 -13.52 6.14 19.24
CA PRO A 80 -12.27 5.52 19.72
C PRO A 80 -11.43 4.93 18.59
N LEU A 81 -10.09 5.05 18.67
CA LEU A 81 -9.17 4.58 17.62
C LEU A 81 -9.41 3.11 17.26
N ARG A 82 -9.69 2.26 18.26
CA ARG A 82 -10.00 0.83 18.06
C ARG A 82 -11.16 0.62 17.08
N GLU A 83 -12.26 1.32 17.29
CA GLU A 83 -13.47 1.22 16.48
C GLU A 83 -13.23 1.73 15.06
N ARG A 84 -12.50 2.85 14.92
CA ARG A 84 -12.11 3.41 13.62
C ARG A 84 -11.23 2.46 12.81
N LEU A 85 -10.25 1.81 13.44
CA LEU A 85 -9.40 0.80 12.80
C LEU A 85 -10.19 -0.42 12.37
N LEU A 86 -11.10 -0.91 13.23
CA LEU A 86 -11.94 -2.06 12.89
C LEU A 86 -12.85 -1.75 11.70
N ALA A 87 -13.57 -0.62 11.73
CA ALA A 87 -14.42 -0.18 10.64
C ALA A 87 -13.63 -0.06 9.32
N PHE A 88 -12.46 0.58 9.38
CA PHE A 88 -11.57 0.71 8.23
C PHE A 88 -11.19 -0.65 7.65
N TYR A 89 -10.64 -1.58 8.45
CA TYR A 89 -10.16 -2.86 7.92
C TYR A 89 -11.28 -3.76 7.41
N LEU A 90 -12.47 -3.71 7.98
CA LEU A 90 -13.62 -4.46 7.46
C LEU A 90 -14.07 -3.91 6.10
N GLN A 91 -14.19 -2.60 5.95
CA GLN A 91 -14.55 -1.97 4.68
C GLN A 91 -13.45 -2.15 3.62
N TYR A 92 -12.20 -1.92 3.98
CA TYR A 92 -11.06 -2.06 3.10
C TYR A 92 -10.94 -3.50 2.57
N ALA A 93 -11.04 -4.49 3.45
CA ALA A 93 -10.98 -5.90 3.05
C ALA A 93 -12.14 -6.29 2.13
N GLY A 94 -13.35 -5.79 2.40
CA GLY A 94 -14.51 -6.02 1.54
C GLY A 94 -14.32 -5.48 0.11
N ALA A 95 -13.62 -4.35 -0.02
CA ALA A 95 -13.32 -3.75 -1.32
C ALA A 95 -12.14 -4.41 -2.05
N THR A 96 -11.07 -4.78 -1.31
CA THR A 96 -9.78 -5.14 -1.90
C THR A 96 -9.42 -6.62 -1.80
N TYR A 97 -9.84 -7.36 -0.78
CA TYR A 97 -9.41 -8.75 -0.59
C TYR A 97 -10.23 -9.77 -1.39
N ARG A 98 -10.66 -9.40 -2.59
CA ARG A 98 -11.29 -10.31 -3.55
C ARG A 98 -10.24 -11.17 -4.25
N PRO A 99 -10.59 -12.39 -4.70
CA PRO A 99 -9.64 -13.30 -5.35
C PRO A 99 -8.87 -12.67 -6.52
N GLU A 100 -9.59 -11.94 -7.40
CA GLU A 100 -9.00 -11.29 -8.58
C GLU A 100 -7.96 -10.25 -8.16
N TRP A 101 -8.30 -9.42 -7.16
CA TRP A 101 -7.42 -8.39 -6.63
C TRP A 101 -6.11 -8.99 -6.09
N ILE A 102 -6.22 -10.01 -5.23
CA ILE A 102 -5.04 -10.65 -4.60
C ILE A 102 -4.18 -11.34 -5.66
N ARG A 103 -4.79 -12.05 -6.61
CA ARG A 103 -4.05 -12.78 -7.65
C ARG A 103 -3.31 -11.82 -8.59
N ILE A 104 -3.98 -10.75 -9.05
CA ILE A 104 -3.36 -9.72 -9.90
C ILE A 104 -2.20 -9.04 -9.15
N TYR A 105 -2.40 -8.69 -7.87
CA TYR A 105 -1.36 -8.11 -7.03
C TYR A 105 -0.12 -9.01 -6.93
N MET A 106 -0.32 -10.31 -6.68
CA MET A 106 0.78 -11.28 -6.59
C MET A 106 1.49 -11.46 -7.94
N TYR A 107 0.75 -11.59 -9.03
CA TYR A 107 1.34 -11.70 -10.37
C TYR A 107 2.13 -10.46 -10.78
N ALA A 108 1.64 -9.26 -10.44
CA ALA A 108 2.35 -8.01 -10.74
C ALA A 108 3.68 -7.94 -9.98
N GLY A 109 3.69 -8.32 -8.70
CA GLY A 109 4.91 -8.34 -7.89
C GLY A 109 5.94 -9.36 -8.38
N LEU A 110 5.50 -10.57 -8.78
CA LEU A 110 6.38 -11.60 -9.32
C LEU A 110 6.92 -11.26 -10.72
N ALA A 111 6.21 -10.42 -11.47
CA ALA A 111 6.64 -9.96 -12.79
C ALA A 111 7.48 -8.67 -12.75
N ASP A 112 7.90 -8.23 -11.56
CA ASP A 112 8.67 -6.99 -11.31
C ASP A 112 8.03 -5.75 -11.95
N MET A 113 6.71 -5.66 -11.87
CA MET A 113 5.96 -4.52 -12.41
C MET A 113 5.91 -3.38 -11.40
N ASP A 114 6.06 -2.15 -11.86
CA ASP A 114 5.99 -0.93 -11.03
C ASP A 114 4.64 -0.73 -10.33
N LEU A 115 3.60 -1.39 -10.81
CA LEU A 115 2.23 -1.28 -10.31
C LEU A 115 2.10 -1.47 -8.79
N ASN A 116 2.82 -2.46 -8.24
CA ASN A 116 2.80 -2.71 -6.79
C ASN A 116 3.49 -1.57 -6.02
N ARG A 117 4.58 -1.01 -6.56
CA ARG A 117 5.27 0.15 -5.96
C ARG A 117 4.36 1.36 -5.86
N ASP A 118 3.62 1.66 -6.94
CA ASP A 118 2.68 2.78 -6.99
C ASP A 118 1.55 2.60 -5.97
N TYR A 119 0.97 1.40 -5.89
CA TYR A 119 -0.07 1.11 -4.92
C TYR A 119 0.45 1.17 -3.47
N LEU A 120 1.61 0.60 -3.18
CA LEU A 120 2.22 0.67 -1.85
C LEU A 120 2.62 2.09 -1.47
N ALA A 121 3.07 2.91 -2.41
CA ALA A 121 3.31 4.34 -2.19
C ALA A 121 2.02 5.08 -1.84
N LEU A 122 0.90 4.76 -2.51
CA LEU A 122 -0.42 5.31 -2.19
C LEU A 122 -0.84 4.90 -0.76
N VAL A 123 -0.76 3.60 -0.41
CA VAL A 123 -1.09 3.08 0.92
C VAL A 123 -0.22 3.78 1.98
N ARG A 124 1.08 3.87 1.77
CA ARG A 124 1.99 4.57 2.67
C ARG A 124 1.56 6.02 2.88
N LYS A 125 1.34 6.77 1.80
CA LYS A 125 1.04 8.21 1.85
C LYS A 125 -0.35 8.49 2.41
N LYS A 126 -1.37 7.79 1.94
CA LYS A 126 -2.77 8.09 2.29
C LYS A 126 -3.26 7.37 3.54
N LEU A 127 -2.69 6.21 3.89
CA LEU A 127 -3.16 5.42 5.00
C LEU A 127 -2.17 5.39 6.17
N LEU A 128 -0.96 4.86 5.98
CA LEU A 128 -0.07 4.59 7.11
C LEU A 128 0.42 5.85 7.80
N ILE A 129 0.70 6.92 7.04
CA ILE A 129 1.06 8.23 7.63
C ILE A 129 -0.10 8.78 8.47
N VAL A 130 -1.34 8.63 7.99
CA VAL A 130 -2.53 9.05 8.76
C VAL A 130 -2.68 8.19 10.01
N MET A 131 -2.56 6.87 9.89
CA MET A 131 -2.57 5.97 11.06
C MET A 131 -1.50 6.35 12.09
N CYS A 132 -0.27 6.63 11.66
CA CYS A 132 0.78 7.10 12.57
C CYS A 132 0.38 8.37 13.32
N ALA A 133 -0.25 9.33 12.64
CA ALA A 133 -0.73 10.55 13.29
C ALA A 133 -1.81 10.27 14.34
N GLU A 134 -2.75 9.35 14.04
CA GLU A 134 -3.78 8.94 14.99
C GLU A 134 -3.23 8.12 16.17
N PHE A 135 -2.19 7.31 15.95
CA PHE A 135 -1.47 6.62 17.01
C PHE A 135 -0.74 7.60 17.92
N ARG A 136 -0.04 8.60 17.38
CA ARG A 136 0.57 9.68 18.16
C ARG A 136 -0.48 10.42 18.99
N HIS A 137 -1.61 10.77 18.38
CA HIS A 137 -2.70 11.45 19.08
C HIS A 137 -3.25 10.61 20.25
N THR A 138 -3.37 9.30 20.07
CA THR A 138 -3.97 8.40 21.06
C THR A 138 -2.99 8.04 22.19
N PHE A 139 -1.72 7.77 21.85
CA PHE A 139 -0.75 7.25 22.83
C PHE A 139 0.22 8.30 23.35
N MET A 140 0.24 9.50 22.73
CA MET A 140 1.13 10.58 23.11
C MET A 140 0.42 11.95 23.13
N PRO A 141 -0.76 12.09 23.78
CA PRO A 141 -1.54 13.31 23.68
C PRO A 141 -0.81 14.55 24.25
N GLN A 142 0.07 14.37 25.23
CA GLN A 142 0.85 15.44 25.82
C GLN A 142 2.03 15.90 24.95
N ALA A 143 2.56 15.01 24.08
CA ALA A 143 3.68 15.33 23.21
C ALA A 143 3.26 16.08 21.94
N ILE A 144 1.97 16.11 21.61
CA ILE A 144 1.45 16.81 20.43
C ILE A 144 1.67 18.32 20.53
N ALA A 145 1.62 18.89 21.74
CA ALA A 145 1.96 20.29 22.00
C ALA A 145 3.46 20.59 21.84
N ALA A 146 4.33 19.59 21.79
CA ALA A 146 5.78 19.71 21.83
C ALA A 146 6.46 19.69 20.45
N ASN A 147 5.75 20.01 19.36
CA ASN A 147 6.29 20.07 18.00
C ASN A 147 7.03 18.79 17.60
N LEU A 148 6.32 17.67 17.54
CA LEU A 148 6.85 16.37 17.17
C LEU A 148 7.53 16.39 15.79
N PRO A 149 8.61 15.62 15.59
CA PRO A 149 9.27 15.51 14.30
C PRO A 149 8.31 14.90 13.26
N PRO A 150 8.64 14.98 11.96
CA PRO A 150 7.93 14.24 10.93
C PRO A 150 7.79 12.76 11.28
N ILE A 151 6.74 12.10 10.79
CA ILE A 151 6.55 10.67 11.01
C ILE A 151 7.75 9.91 10.42
N SER A 152 8.37 9.09 11.26
CA SER A 152 9.58 8.36 10.90
C SER A 152 9.28 7.09 10.08
N ALA A 153 10.27 6.61 9.35
CA ALA A 153 10.19 5.32 8.66
C ALA A 153 9.87 4.18 9.63
N ARG A 154 10.42 4.21 10.85
CA ARG A 154 10.20 3.17 11.86
C ARG A 154 8.73 3.12 12.33
N GLU A 155 8.08 4.26 12.51
CA GLU A 155 6.65 4.30 12.83
C GLU A 155 5.81 3.70 11.70
N ILE A 156 6.16 4.00 10.44
CA ILE A 156 5.48 3.46 9.27
C ILE A 156 5.65 1.93 9.19
N GLU A 157 6.85 1.40 9.49
CA GLU A 157 7.09 -0.06 9.52
C GLU A 157 6.27 -0.77 10.60
N LEU A 158 6.05 -0.15 11.77
CA LEU A 158 5.13 -0.70 12.76
C LEU A 158 3.72 -0.86 12.20
N LEU A 159 3.22 0.15 11.49
CA LEU A 159 1.89 0.08 10.88
C LEU A 159 1.84 -0.89 9.69
N TRP A 160 2.95 -1.07 8.97
CA TRP A 160 3.08 -2.15 7.98
C TRP A 160 2.92 -3.53 8.62
N THR A 161 3.38 -3.73 9.86
CA THR A 161 3.20 -5.00 10.59
C THR A 161 1.71 -5.31 10.80
N LEU A 162 0.92 -4.34 11.22
CA LEU A 162 -0.54 -4.50 11.35
C LEU A 162 -1.20 -4.73 9.98
N HIS A 163 -0.93 -3.84 9.03
CA HIS A 163 -1.54 -3.89 7.69
C HIS A 163 -1.17 -5.17 6.93
N GLY A 164 0.10 -5.57 6.99
CA GLY A 164 0.60 -6.80 6.37
C GLY A 164 -0.01 -8.06 6.97
N GLY A 165 -0.28 -8.08 8.27
CA GLY A 165 -0.98 -9.17 8.93
C GLY A 165 -2.40 -9.38 8.40
N MET A 166 -3.13 -8.30 8.07
CA MET A 166 -4.45 -8.38 7.43
C MET A 166 -4.33 -8.89 5.99
N PHE A 167 -3.37 -8.39 5.24
CA PHE A 167 -3.14 -8.81 3.87
C PHE A 167 -2.71 -10.28 3.76
N TYR A 168 -1.86 -10.78 4.67
CA TYR A 168 -1.44 -12.17 4.66
C TYR A 168 -2.60 -13.15 4.86
N TRP A 169 -3.62 -12.78 5.61
CA TRP A 169 -4.85 -13.57 5.70
C TRP A 169 -5.50 -13.73 4.32
N ALA A 170 -5.57 -12.65 3.55
CA ALA A 170 -6.13 -12.69 2.19
C ALA A 170 -5.30 -13.57 1.24
N ILE A 171 -3.96 -13.55 1.36
CA ILE A 171 -3.06 -14.46 0.61
C ILE A 171 -3.37 -15.92 0.96
N ARG A 172 -3.41 -16.27 2.26
CA ARG A 172 -3.70 -17.65 2.67
C ARG A 172 -5.01 -18.17 2.10
N ARG A 173 -6.04 -17.32 2.11
CA ARG A 173 -7.36 -17.68 1.61
C ARG A 173 -7.41 -17.80 0.09
N ASN A 174 -6.89 -16.82 -0.63
CA ASN A 174 -7.12 -16.67 -2.08
C ASN A 174 -6.02 -17.27 -2.96
N ILE A 175 -4.82 -17.49 -2.40
CA ILE A 175 -3.69 -18.10 -3.12
C ILE A 175 -3.45 -19.52 -2.65
N PHE A 176 -3.39 -19.74 -1.33
CA PHE A 176 -3.08 -21.06 -0.76
C PHE A 176 -4.32 -21.92 -0.49
N ASN A 177 -5.52 -21.38 -0.73
CA ASN A 177 -6.81 -22.06 -0.48
C ASN A 177 -6.95 -22.57 0.97
N ILE A 178 -6.31 -21.90 1.93
CA ILE A 178 -6.40 -22.25 3.34
C ILE A 178 -7.67 -21.61 3.90
N LYS A 179 -8.64 -22.44 4.27
CA LYS A 179 -9.87 -21.98 4.95
C LYS A 179 -9.53 -21.52 6.36
N SER A 180 -9.90 -20.30 6.69
CA SER A 180 -9.83 -19.81 8.07
C SER A 180 -11.02 -20.36 8.85
N VAL A 181 -10.75 -20.92 10.04
CA VAL A 181 -11.80 -21.36 10.97
C VAL A 181 -12.41 -20.15 11.69
N THR A 182 -11.60 -19.12 11.94
CA THR A 182 -12.04 -17.88 12.58
C THR A 182 -12.60 -16.91 11.56
N PRO A 183 -13.79 -16.32 11.77
CA PRO A 183 -14.32 -15.25 10.92
C PRO A 183 -13.33 -14.10 10.78
N PHE A 184 -13.35 -13.44 9.62
CA PHE A 184 -12.43 -12.33 9.34
C PHE A 184 -12.59 -11.17 10.34
N GLU A 185 -13.82 -10.85 10.72
CA GLU A 185 -14.12 -9.81 11.71
C GLU A 185 -13.50 -10.12 13.07
N THR A 186 -13.73 -11.32 13.62
CA THR A 186 -13.14 -11.74 14.90
C THR A 186 -11.63 -11.67 14.87
N ARG A 187 -11.02 -12.24 13.83
CA ARG A 187 -9.57 -12.20 13.67
C ARG A 187 -9.03 -10.77 13.56
N THR A 188 -9.75 -9.89 12.85
CA THR A 188 -9.37 -8.50 12.69
C THR A 188 -9.45 -7.75 14.02
N THR A 189 -10.51 -8.00 14.79
CA THR A 189 -10.69 -7.48 16.14
C THR A 189 -9.53 -7.90 17.04
N ASP A 190 -9.23 -9.21 17.10
CA ASP A 190 -8.15 -9.75 17.93
C ASP A 190 -6.78 -9.14 17.53
N ALA A 191 -6.50 -9.01 16.22
CA ALA A 191 -5.25 -8.45 15.74
C ALA A 191 -5.12 -6.97 16.10
N ILE A 192 -6.20 -6.18 16.00
CA ILE A 192 -6.22 -4.77 16.40
C ILE A 192 -6.01 -4.64 17.90
N ASP A 193 -6.72 -5.44 18.71
CA ASP A 193 -6.61 -5.39 20.17
C ASP A 193 -5.20 -5.75 20.64
N LEU A 194 -4.61 -6.81 20.09
CA LEU A 194 -3.24 -7.22 20.38
C LEU A 194 -2.24 -6.11 20.00
N PHE A 195 -2.41 -5.52 18.80
CA PHE A 195 -1.52 -4.46 18.32
C PHE A 195 -1.65 -3.19 19.19
N LEU A 196 -2.86 -2.76 19.53
CA LEU A 196 -3.10 -1.57 20.35
C LEU A 196 -2.58 -1.77 21.79
N ALA A 197 -2.73 -2.97 22.35
CA ALA A 197 -2.18 -3.28 23.67
C ALA A 197 -0.65 -3.11 23.70
N GLY A 198 0.06 -3.64 22.71
CA GLY A 198 1.51 -3.44 22.59
C GLY A 198 1.90 -2.00 22.23
N ALA A 199 1.16 -1.35 21.35
CA ALA A 199 1.42 0.00 20.90
C ALA A 199 1.31 1.03 22.03
N ARG A 200 0.45 0.83 23.01
CA ARG A 200 0.29 1.73 24.16
C ARG A 200 1.61 2.00 24.88
N GLU A 201 2.42 0.98 25.03
CA GLU A 201 3.73 1.10 25.71
C GLU A 201 4.87 1.36 24.71
N PHE A 202 4.89 0.64 23.60
CA PHE A 202 6.01 0.61 22.69
C PHE A 202 6.07 1.79 21.72
N TYR A 203 4.93 2.31 21.27
CA TYR A 203 4.88 3.37 20.27
C TYR A 203 5.53 4.69 20.75
N PRO A 204 5.30 5.17 22.00
CA PRO A 204 6.00 6.32 22.55
C PRO A 204 7.51 6.15 22.59
N GLN A 205 8.01 4.95 22.90
CA GLN A 205 9.45 4.65 22.93
C GLN A 205 10.08 4.76 21.53
N VAL A 206 9.40 4.31 20.48
CA VAL A 206 9.85 4.42 19.09
C VAL A 206 9.99 5.88 18.68
N VAL A 207 9.03 6.72 19.01
CA VAL A 207 9.07 8.16 18.70
C VAL A 207 10.19 8.85 19.47
N ALA A 208 10.37 8.56 20.78
CA ALA A 208 11.41 9.11 21.61
C ALA A 208 12.82 8.76 21.10
N GLN A 209 13.04 7.52 20.70
CA GLN A 209 14.32 7.07 20.13
C GLN A 209 14.65 7.77 18.80
N THR A 210 13.65 8.06 17.98
CA THR A 210 13.82 8.82 16.74
C THR A 210 14.29 10.25 17.03
N LEU A 211 13.71 10.89 18.06
CA LEU A 211 14.12 12.23 18.51
C LEU A 211 15.58 12.25 18.98
N ALA A 212 15.99 11.28 19.80
CA ALA A 212 17.35 11.19 20.30
C ALA A 212 18.38 10.98 19.17
N GLY A 213 18.06 10.15 18.16
CA GLY A 213 18.92 9.90 17.00
C GLY A 213 19.11 11.12 16.10
N THR A 214 18.08 11.96 15.94
CA THR A 214 18.18 13.20 15.12
C THR A 214 19.00 14.28 15.84
N SER A 215 18.94 14.35 17.16
CA SER A 215 19.76 15.29 17.97
C SER A 215 21.25 14.91 17.96
N GLY A 216 21.60 13.62 17.91
CA GLY A 216 22.98 13.13 17.83
C GLY A 216 23.66 13.36 16.48
N ALA A 217 22.90 13.30 15.39
CA ALA A 217 23.42 13.51 14.04
C ALA A 217 23.76 14.99 13.76
N GLY A 218 23.04 15.93 14.39
CA GLY A 218 23.31 17.37 14.26
C GLY A 218 24.62 17.80 14.92
N THR A 219 25.08 17.13 15.99
CA THR A 219 26.33 17.43 16.72
C THR A 219 27.58 16.84 16.07
N ALA A 220 27.43 15.75 15.28
CA ALA A 220 28.54 15.11 14.58
C ALA A 220 28.97 15.87 13.32
N ALA A 221 28.04 16.52 12.63
CA ALA A 221 28.33 17.28 11.42
C ALA A 221 29.07 18.61 11.65
N ALA A 222 29.09 19.13 12.90
CA ALA A 222 29.77 20.39 13.25
C ALA A 222 31.26 20.23 13.56
N LYS A 223 31.81 19.02 13.50
CA LYS A 223 33.19 18.72 13.91
C LYS A 223 34.03 18.10 12.79
N ALA A 224 33.94 18.58 11.56
CA ALA A 224 34.90 18.26 10.50
C ALA A 224 36.05 19.29 10.54
N PRO A 225 37.33 18.91 10.73
CA PRO A 225 38.42 19.85 10.70
C PRO A 225 38.66 20.33 9.27
N ARG A 226 38.78 21.65 9.11
CA ARG A 226 39.22 22.28 7.85
C ARG A 226 40.60 21.74 7.50
N ALA A 227 40.73 21.03 6.38
CA ALA A 227 42.01 20.65 5.80
C ALA A 227 42.75 21.91 5.37
N ASN A 228 43.92 22.10 5.96
CA ASN A 228 44.84 23.19 5.74
C ASN A 228 45.61 22.92 4.44
N SER A 229 45.26 23.64 3.38
CA SER A 229 46.01 23.63 2.12
C SER A 229 47.28 24.43 2.28
N LYS A 230 48.41 23.75 2.59
CA LYS A 230 49.74 24.32 2.36
C LYS A 230 50.25 23.88 0.99
N GLY A 231 50.43 24.86 0.13
CA GLY A 231 51.06 24.70 -1.18
C GLY A 231 52.51 24.23 -1.03
N VAL A 232 52.93 23.42 -1.96
CA VAL A 232 54.35 23.19 -2.30
C VAL A 232 54.53 23.49 -3.76
N SER A 233 55.18 24.62 -4.00
CA SER A 233 55.80 25.01 -5.28
C SER A 233 57.22 24.42 -5.36
N GLY A 234 57.63 23.99 -6.54
CA GLY A 234 59.03 23.83 -6.84
C GLY A 234 59.38 22.74 -7.84
N PRO A 235 60.55 22.83 -8.49
CA PRO A 235 60.56 23.21 -9.90
C PRO A 235 61.07 22.07 -10.83
N VAL A 236 60.86 22.35 -12.11
CA VAL A 236 61.55 21.89 -13.33
C VAL A 236 62.89 21.14 -13.14
N SER A 237 63.04 19.98 -13.76
CA SER A 237 64.14 19.58 -14.66
C SER A 237 63.69 18.44 -15.55
#